data_a2be0124d1e0ce58604551efb9beb568
#
_entry.id   a2be0124d1e0ce58604551efb9beb568
#
_cell.length_a   1.000
_cell.length_b   1.000
_cell.length_c   1.000
_cell.angle_alpha   90.00
_cell.angle_beta   90.00
_cell.angle_gamma   90.00
#
_symmetry.space_group_name_H-M   'P 1'
#
loop_
_entity.id
_entity.type
_entity.pdbx_description
1 polymer ?
#
loop_
_entity_poly.entity_id
_entity_poly.type
_entity_poly.pdbx_seq_one_letter_code
_entity_poly.pdbx_strand_id
1 'polypeptide(L)'
;WSSLAPILYLFVAMLYIYARKSKMTWIECIALEIINILLYKYTNTKMSFIVLTLVLFVLLIVKLSSGFRQILKNIIYKYKKLVIAVPVICAFISCLLPLYNQQSTLWIKLNNILSGRLWQCKNAIVRYGFSLLGVHIDVEGFSVANHGISDTTYFIDMGYLRIAMEYGIIILLLMVMMYVYILLKAYKKSDIYMVSIIIVISFFCINDIFLLHSFNVFIAYIFCDEDIFKDIPLLQKLSKPIG
;
A
#
# COMPACT_ATOMS: atom_id res chain seq x y z
N TRP A 1 15.62 -8.12 6.52
CA TRP A 1 15.84 -8.29 5.07
C TRP A 1 14.77 -9.17 4.42
N SER A 2 14.21 -10.16 5.13
CA SER A 2 13.23 -11.11 4.57
C SER A 2 11.91 -10.45 4.12
N SER A 3 11.48 -9.38 4.76
CA SER A 3 10.23 -8.68 4.41
C SER A 3 10.39 -7.66 3.28
N LEU A 4 11.59 -7.13 3.06
CA LEU A 4 11.83 -6.08 2.05
C LEU A 4 11.64 -6.59 0.61
N ALA A 5 12.12 -7.80 0.31
CA ALA A 5 12.06 -8.36 -1.04
C ALA A 5 10.63 -8.52 -1.59
N PRO A 6 9.65 -9.13 -0.85
CA PRO A 6 8.28 -9.25 -1.36
C PRO A 6 7.59 -7.90 -1.51
N ILE A 7 7.97 -6.95 -0.72
CA ILE A 7 7.42 -5.62 -0.76
C ILE A 7 7.93 -4.86 -1.99
N LEU A 8 9.24 -4.88 -2.21
CA LEU A 8 9.84 -4.32 -3.42
C LEU A 8 9.23 -4.98 -4.67
N TYR A 9 9.05 -6.31 -4.62
CA TYR A 9 8.42 -7.04 -5.71
C TYR A 9 6.98 -6.59 -5.97
N LEU A 10 6.18 -6.37 -4.92
CA LEU A 10 4.82 -5.83 -5.05
C LEU A 10 4.81 -4.51 -5.83
N PHE A 11 5.73 -3.59 -5.51
CA PHE A 11 5.82 -2.30 -6.21
C PHE A 11 6.29 -2.45 -7.66
N VAL A 12 7.30 -3.29 -7.90
CA VAL A 12 7.79 -3.58 -9.26
C VAL A 12 6.68 -4.23 -10.09
N ALA A 13 5.92 -5.17 -9.52
CA ALA A 13 4.78 -5.79 -10.18
C ALA A 13 3.67 -4.77 -10.48
N MET A 14 3.33 -3.88 -9.53
CA MET A 14 2.35 -2.80 -9.78
C MET A 14 2.84 -1.84 -10.86
N LEU A 15 4.13 -1.49 -10.87
CA LEU A 15 4.71 -0.64 -11.91
C LEU A 15 4.66 -1.33 -13.29
N TYR A 16 4.97 -2.63 -13.33
CA TYR A 16 4.84 -3.43 -14.54
C TYR A 16 3.40 -3.48 -15.06
N ILE A 17 2.43 -3.74 -14.16
CA ILE A 17 1.00 -3.72 -14.48
C ILE A 17 0.60 -2.35 -15.03
N TYR A 18 1.07 -1.27 -14.42
CA TYR A 18 0.81 0.08 -14.89
C TYR A 18 1.39 0.35 -16.27
N ALA A 19 2.63 -0.06 -16.52
CA ALA A 19 3.30 0.13 -17.82
C ALA A 19 2.60 -0.65 -18.93
N ARG A 20 2.16 -1.88 -18.65
CA ARG A 20 1.48 -2.75 -19.63
C ARG A 20 -0.01 -2.40 -19.81
N LYS A 21 -0.67 -1.90 -18.78
CA LYS A 21 -2.11 -1.53 -18.78
C LYS A 21 -2.97 -2.62 -19.46
N SER A 22 -3.73 -2.26 -20.47
CA SER A 22 -4.58 -3.17 -21.23
C SER A 22 -3.83 -4.21 -22.07
N LYS A 23 -2.55 -4.00 -22.36
CA LYS A 23 -1.71 -4.90 -23.19
C LYS A 23 -1.15 -6.10 -22.41
N MET A 24 -1.26 -6.09 -21.09
CA MET A 24 -0.78 -7.18 -20.23
C MET A 24 -1.45 -8.51 -20.65
N THR A 25 -0.68 -9.58 -20.80
CA THR A 25 -1.19 -10.91 -21.20
C THR A 25 -1.56 -11.76 -19.96
N TRP A 26 -2.38 -12.80 -20.15
CA TRP A 26 -2.70 -13.73 -19.07
C TRP A 26 -1.46 -14.52 -18.60
N ILE A 27 -0.53 -14.80 -19.52
CA ILE A 27 0.74 -15.47 -19.24
C ILE A 27 1.60 -14.60 -18.32
N GLU A 28 1.66 -13.29 -18.53
CA GLU A 28 2.37 -12.35 -17.66
C GLU A 28 1.75 -12.32 -16.26
N CYS A 29 0.41 -12.36 -16.15
CA CYS A 29 -0.26 -12.44 -14.85
C CYS A 29 0.13 -13.71 -14.08
N ILE A 30 0.14 -14.87 -14.78
CA ILE A 30 0.55 -16.15 -14.18
C ILE A 30 2.02 -16.12 -13.78
N ALA A 31 2.90 -15.58 -14.63
CA ALA A 31 4.32 -15.47 -14.31
C ALA A 31 4.57 -14.62 -13.06
N LEU A 32 3.90 -13.48 -12.94
CA LEU A 32 3.98 -12.64 -11.74
C LEU A 32 3.46 -13.37 -10.51
N GLU A 33 2.38 -14.16 -10.62
CA GLU A 33 1.84 -14.89 -9.48
C GLU A 33 2.76 -16.05 -9.06
N ILE A 34 3.39 -16.75 -10.00
CA ILE A 34 4.39 -17.79 -9.67
C ILE A 34 5.54 -17.19 -8.85
N ILE A 35 6.08 -16.04 -9.26
CA ILE A 35 7.14 -15.35 -8.52
C ILE A 35 6.63 -14.93 -7.12
N ASN A 36 5.40 -14.44 -7.04
CA ASN A 36 4.76 -14.04 -5.78
C ASN A 36 4.66 -15.22 -4.80
N ILE A 37 4.24 -16.40 -5.28
CA ILE A 37 4.16 -17.65 -4.51
C ILE A 37 5.55 -18.09 -4.03
N LEU A 38 6.56 -18.03 -4.90
CA LEU A 38 7.93 -18.37 -4.55
C LEU A 38 8.45 -17.44 -3.45
N LEU A 39 8.28 -16.12 -3.60
CA LEU A 39 8.70 -15.15 -2.59
C LEU A 39 7.98 -15.38 -1.26
N TYR A 40 6.67 -15.65 -1.28
CA TYR A 40 5.92 -15.99 -0.06
C TYR A 40 6.48 -17.24 0.62
N LYS A 41 6.79 -18.29 -0.13
CA LYS A 41 7.36 -19.53 0.42
C LYS A 41 8.70 -19.31 1.13
N TYR A 42 9.53 -18.38 0.62
CA TYR A 42 10.84 -18.09 1.23
C TYR A 42 10.77 -17.07 2.37
N THR A 43 9.84 -16.12 2.34
CA THR A 43 9.84 -14.98 3.26
C THR A 43 8.71 -15.02 4.28
N ASN A 44 7.67 -15.85 4.05
CA ASN A 44 6.45 -15.94 4.87
C ASN A 44 5.71 -14.60 5.07
N THR A 45 5.88 -13.64 4.15
CA THR A 45 5.22 -12.31 4.23
C THR A 45 3.82 -12.36 3.64
N LYS A 46 2.83 -12.53 4.50
CA LYS A 46 1.42 -12.76 4.12
C LYS A 46 0.78 -11.56 3.41
N MET A 47 1.03 -10.34 3.87
CA MET A 47 0.30 -9.16 3.38
C MET A 47 0.66 -8.82 1.93
N SER A 48 1.94 -8.74 1.59
CA SER A 48 2.38 -8.48 0.20
C SER A 48 1.86 -9.55 -0.76
N PHE A 49 1.91 -10.83 -0.31
CA PHE A 49 1.39 -11.96 -1.09
C PHE A 49 -0.10 -11.80 -1.38
N ILE A 50 -0.93 -11.61 -0.35
CA ILE A 50 -2.38 -11.49 -0.49
C ILE A 50 -2.76 -10.31 -1.38
N VAL A 51 -2.14 -9.16 -1.17
CA VAL A 51 -2.43 -7.94 -1.94
C VAL A 51 -2.13 -8.13 -3.41
N LEU A 52 -0.95 -8.67 -3.76
CA LEU A 52 -0.60 -8.87 -5.17
C LEU A 52 -1.47 -9.94 -5.82
N THR A 53 -1.75 -11.06 -5.14
CA THR A 53 -2.66 -12.11 -5.62
C THR A 53 -4.06 -11.54 -5.91
N LEU A 54 -4.60 -10.70 -5.02
CA LEU A 54 -5.91 -10.05 -5.25
C LEU A 54 -5.87 -9.12 -6.46
N VAL A 55 -4.81 -8.32 -6.61
CA VAL A 55 -4.65 -7.41 -7.77
C VAL A 55 -4.60 -8.21 -9.07
N LEU A 56 -3.79 -9.27 -9.12
CA LEU A 56 -3.65 -10.12 -10.31
C LEU A 56 -4.96 -10.86 -10.63
N PHE A 57 -5.67 -11.35 -9.60
CA PHE A 57 -6.97 -12.00 -9.76
C PHE A 57 -8.03 -11.05 -10.35
N VAL A 58 -8.12 -9.84 -9.82
CA VAL A 58 -9.03 -8.80 -10.36
C VAL A 58 -8.67 -8.47 -11.81
N LEU A 59 -7.38 -8.33 -12.13
CA LEU A 59 -6.91 -8.09 -13.50
C LEU A 59 -7.29 -9.22 -14.45
N LEU A 60 -7.14 -10.48 -14.03
CA LEU A 60 -7.56 -11.63 -14.83
C LEU A 60 -9.07 -11.60 -15.12
N ILE A 61 -9.91 -11.33 -14.12
CA ILE A 61 -11.37 -11.22 -14.32
C ILE A 61 -11.72 -10.07 -15.28
N VAL A 62 -11.09 -8.90 -15.07
CA VAL A 62 -11.28 -7.73 -15.96
C VAL A 62 -10.89 -8.04 -17.39
N LYS A 63 -9.94 -8.95 -17.59
CA LYS A 63 -9.47 -9.35 -18.89
C LYS A 63 -10.37 -10.39 -19.57
N LEU A 64 -10.86 -11.36 -18.77
CA LEU A 64 -11.74 -12.42 -19.25
C LEU A 64 -13.16 -11.92 -19.55
N SER A 65 -13.62 -10.88 -18.85
CA SER A 65 -14.98 -10.37 -18.97
C SER A 65 -15.01 -8.87 -19.27
N SER A 66 -15.41 -8.52 -20.50
CA SER A 66 -15.65 -7.11 -20.87
C SER A 66 -16.76 -6.46 -20.03
N GLY A 67 -17.78 -7.24 -19.67
CA GLY A 67 -18.85 -6.79 -18.78
C GLY A 67 -18.33 -6.41 -17.40
N PHE A 68 -17.46 -7.24 -16.81
CA PHE A 68 -16.87 -6.95 -15.51
C PHE A 68 -16.00 -5.69 -15.54
N ARG A 69 -15.23 -5.50 -16.62
CA ARG A 69 -14.45 -4.26 -16.84
C ARG A 69 -15.36 -3.03 -16.81
N GLN A 70 -16.51 -3.09 -17.49
CA GLN A 70 -17.44 -1.97 -17.55
C GLN A 70 -18.10 -1.73 -16.18
N ILE A 71 -18.47 -2.80 -15.47
CA ILE A 71 -19.03 -2.70 -14.11
C ILE A 71 -18.02 -2.04 -13.17
N LEU A 72 -16.77 -2.50 -13.14
CA LEU A 72 -15.71 -1.94 -12.30
C LEU A 72 -15.49 -0.46 -12.62
N LYS A 73 -15.41 -0.10 -13.90
CA LYS A 73 -15.31 1.28 -14.34
C LYS A 73 -16.47 2.11 -13.82
N ASN A 74 -17.69 1.65 -14.01
CA ASN A 74 -18.89 2.35 -13.56
C ASN A 74 -18.93 2.53 -12.04
N ILE A 75 -18.52 1.52 -11.26
CA ILE A 75 -18.44 1.62 -9.80
C ILE A 75 -17.42 2.68 -9.40
N ILE A 76 -16.21 2.65 -9.94
CA ILE A 76 -15.15 3.61 -9.64
C ILE A 76 -15.61 5.05 -9.95
N TYR A 77 -16.28 5.27 -11.08
CA TYR A 77 -16.77 6.60 -11.44
C TYR A 77 -18.01 7.02 -10.65
N LYS A 78 -18.96 6.11 -10.40
CA LYS A 78 -20.15 6.39 -9.60
C LYS A 78 -19.79 6.81 -8.17
N TYR A 79 -18.82 6.13 -7.56
CA TYR A 79 -18.38 6.38 -6.19
C TYR A 79 -17.09 7.23 -6.11
N LYS A 80 -16.84 8.07 -7.12
CA LYS A 80 -15.63 8.92 -7.21
C LYS A 80 -15.28 9.64 -5.92
N LYS A 81 -16.25 10.26 -5.23
CA LYS A 81 -16.02 10.98 -3.97
C LYS A 81 -15.49 10.05 -2.88
N LEU A 82 -16.06 8.85 -2.76
CA LEU A 82 -15.64 7.84 -1.80
C LEU A 82 -14.23 7.34 -2.12
N VAL A 83 -13.95 7.06 -3.39
CA VAL A 83 -12.62 6.61 -3.84
C VAL A 83 -11.55 7.66 -3.56
N ILE A 84 -11.84 8.94 -3.79
CA ILE A 84 -10.92 10.05 -3.47
C ILE A 84 -10.69 10.15 -1.96
N ALA A 85 -11.68 9.82 -1.13
CA ALA A 85 -11.57 9.82 0.32
C ALA A 85 -10.80 8.61 0.89
N VAL A 86 -10.53 7.55 0.10
CA VAL A 86 -9.87 6.33 0.58
C VAL A 86 -8.57 6.60 1.34
N PRO A 87 -7.59 7.38 0.85
CA PRO A 87 -6.36 7.64 1.61
C PRO A 87 -6.63 8.32 2.97
N VAL A 88 -7.60 9.24 3.01
CA VAL A 88 -8.02 9.93 4.26
C VAL A 88 -8.62 8.92 5.24
N ILE A 89 -9.55 8.08 4.76
CA ILE A 89 -10.21 7.05 5.57
C ILE A 89 -9.18 6.06 6.11
N CYS A 90 -8.24 5.60 5.26
CA CYS A 90 -7.18 4.69 5.67
C CYS A 90 -6.26 5.29 6.73
N ALA A 91 -5.86 6.56 6.58
CA ALA A 91 -5.06 7.28 7.57
C ALA A 91 -5.81 7.39 8.91
N PHE A 92 -7.08 7.76 8.86
CA PHE A 92 -7.92 7.90 10.05
C PHE A 92 -8.09 6.55 10.79
N ILE A 93 -8.40 5.47 10.04
CA ILE A 93 -8.49 4.13 10.61
C ILE A 93 -7.15 3.70 11.23
N SER A 94 -6.04 3.91 10.53
CA SER A 94 -4.71 3.53 11.02
C SER A 94 -4.34 4.24 12.32
N CYS A 95 -4.70 5.51 12.48
CA CYS A 95 -4.41 6.26 13.70
C CYS A 95 -5.37 5.97 14.86
N LEU A 96 -6.65 5.70 14.58
CA LEU A 96 -7.66 5.52 15.62
C LEU A 96 -7.85 4.07 16.07
N LEU A 97 -7.67 3.11 15.18
CA LEU A 97 -7.92 1.69 15.48
C LEU A 97 -7.10 1.18 16.69
N PRO A 98 -5.82 1.53 16.89
CA PRO A 98 -5.07 1.15 18.07
C PRO A 98 -5.63 1.72 19.38
N LEU A 99 -6.31 2.86 19.32
CA LEU A 99 -6.90 3.54 20.49
C LEU A 99 -8.24 2.95 20.93
N TYR A 100 -8.86 2.09 20.11
CA TYR A 100 -10.14 1.49 20.41
C TYR A 100 -10.06 0.59 21.66
N ASN A 101 -11.19 0.28 22.26
CA ASN A 101 -11.29 -0.49 23.50
C ASN A 101 -10.68 -1.90 23.35
N GLN A 102 -9.56 -2.13 24.04
CA GLN A 102 -8.82 -3.41 24.02
C GLN A 102 -9.60 -4.60 24.57
N GLN A 103 -10.60 -4.36 25.43
CA GLN A 103 -11.41 -5.41 26.02
C GLN A 103 -12.52 -5.89 25.07
N SER A 104 -12.76 -5.18 23.96
CA SER A 104 -13.76 -5.60 23.01
C SER A 104 -13.32 -6.84 22.23
N THR A 105 -14.24 -7.79 22.07
CA THR A 105 -14.01 -9.01 21.26
C THR A 105 -13.58 -8.71 19.82
N LEU A 106 -14.09 -7.61 19.27
CA LEU A 106 -13.74 -7.15 17.93
C LEU A 106 -12.27 -6.70 17.87
N TRP A 107 -11.81 -5.90 18.85
CA TRP A 107 -10.42 -5.44 18.88
C TRP A 107 -9.46 -6.60 19.06
N ILE A 108 -9.77 -7.56 19.95
CA ILE A 108 -8.94 -8.76 20.17
C ILE A 108 -8.83 -9.57 18.87
N LYS A 109 -9.94 -9.80 18.16
CA LYS A 109 -9.93 -10.50 16.87
C LYS A 109 -9.08 -9.78 15.82
N LEU A 110 -9.25 -8.45 15.69
CA LEU A 110 -8.46 -7.65 14.76
C LEU A 110 -6.99 -7.66 15.13
N ASN A 111 -6.64 -7.53 16.40
CA ASN A 111 -5.26 -7.59 16.85
C ASN A 111 -4.60 -8.95 16.52
N ASN A 112 -5.33 -10.06 16.68
CA ASN A 112 -4.84 -11.39 16.32
C ASN A 112 -4.66 -11.53 14.79
N ILE A 113 -5.59 -11.02 13.98
CA ILE A 113 -5.48 -11.00 12.52
C ILE A 113 -4.25 -10.18 12.07
N LEU A 114 -4.00 -9.05 12.74
CA LEU A 114 -2.88 -8.15 12.48
C LEU A 114 -1.60 -8.55 13.25
N SER A 115 -1.53 -9.78 13.77
CA SER A 115 -0.34 -10.33 14.43
C SER A 115 0.18 -9.49 15.60
N GLY A 116 -0.72 -8.92 16.41
CA GLY A 116 -0.37 -8.13 17.58
C GLY A 116 -0.01 -6.65 17.32
N ARG A 117 -0.05 -6.21 16.08
CA ARG A 117 0.36 -4.85 15.67
C ARG A 117 -0.45 -3.74 16.32
N LEU A 118 -1.76 -3.95 16.54
CA LEU A 118 -2.61 -2.95 17.22
C LEU A 118 -2.15 -2.69 18.64
N TRP A 119 -1.77 -3.74 19.37
CA TRP A 119 -1.27 -3.63 20.73
C TRP A 119 0.07 -2.86 20.76
N GLN A 120 1.01 -3.22 19.87
CA GLN A 120 2.29 -2.53 19.74
C GLN A 120 2.10 -1.05 19.43
N CYS A 121 1.25 -0.73 18.45
CA CYS A 121 0.92 0.64 18.07
C CYS A 121 0.29 1.43 19.21
N LYS A 122 -0.62 0.82 20.00
CA LYS A 122 -1.21 1.48 21.16
C LYS A 122 -0.16 1.79 22.22
N ASN A 123 0.72 0.86 22.53
CA ASN A 123 1.80 1.09 23.49
C ASN A 123 2.72 2.23 23.06
N ALA A 124 3.05 2.27 21.74
CA ALA A 124 3.82 3.38 21.19
C ALA A 124 3.09 4.73 21.36
N ILE A 125 1.77 4.78 21.06
CA ILE A 125 0.98 6.01 21.23
C ILE A 125 0.95 6.43 22.70
N VAL A 126 0.77 5.51 23.63
CA VAL A 126 0.74 5.83 25.08
C VAL A 126 2.08 6.36 25.56
N ARG A 127 3.19 5.85 25.03
CA ARG A 127 4.53 6.25 25.46
C ARG A 127 5.01 7.56 24.82
N TYR A 128 4.81 7.73 23.52
CA TYR A 128 5.40 8.84 22.76
C TYR A 128 4.37 9.91 22.39
N GLY A 129 3.07 9.55 22.32
CA GLY A 129 2.00 10.45 21.90
C GLY A 129 2.06 10.84 20.41
N PHE A 130 1.25 11.84 20.08
CA PHE A 130 1.27 12.50 18.78
C PHE A 130 1.86 13.90 18.90
N SER A 131 2.66 14.30 17.91
CA SER A 131 3.22 15.64 17.81
C SER A 131 2.94 16.24 16.44
N LEU A 132 2.90 17.56 16.35
CA LEU A 132 2.76 18.25 15.05
C LEU A 132 3.97 18.01 14.13
N LEU A 133 5.18 17.98 14.71
CA LEU A 133 6.46 17.88 13.97
C LEU A 133 7.14 16.50 14.11
N GLY A 134 6.48 15.56 14.82
CA GLY A 134 7.01 14.23 15.07
C GLY A 134 7.81 14.12 16.37
N VAL A 135 8.09 12.85 16.74
CA VAL A 135 8.84 12.49 17.94
C VAL A 135 9.85 11.43 17.54
N HIS A 136 11.05 11.52 18.09
CA HIS A 136 12.02 10.45 17.91
C HIS A 136 11.53 9.20 18.67
N ILE A 137 11.40 8.08 17.95
CA ILE A 137 10.95 6.82 18.51
C ILE A 137 12.13 5.87 18.50
N ASP A 138 12.58 5.48 19.69
CA ASP A 138 13.61 4.46 19.84
C ASP A 138 13.02 3.09 19.45
N VAL A 139 13.33 2.65 18.24
CA VAL A 139 12.94 1.33 17.75
C VAL A 139 14.06 0.35 18.07
N GLU A 140 13.91 -0.45 19.09
CA GLU A 140 14.82 -1.56 19.37
C GLU A 140 14.62 -2.65 18.29
N GLY A 141 15.71 -3.06 17.67
CA GLY A 141 15.66 -4.04 16.57
C GLY A 141 15.15 -5.41 17.04
N PHE A 142 14.52 -6.15 16.14
CA PHE A 142 13.94 -7.49 16.37
C PHE A 142 14.92 -8.52 16.98
N SER A 143 16.24 -8.29 16.87
CA SER A 143 17.28 -9.14 17.44
C SER A 143 17.34 -9.09 18.98
N VAL A 144 16.90 -8.01 19.59
CA VAL A 144 16.89 -7.83 21.06
C VAL A 144 15.68 -8.54 21.68
N ALA A 145 14.56 -8.59 20.94
CA ALA A 145 13.33 -9.25 21.40
C ALA A 145 13.48 -10.77 21.63
N ASN A 146 14.49 -11.40 21.02
CA ASN A 146 14.74 -12.85 21.17
C ASN A 146 15.59 -13.21 22.40
N HIS A 147 16.17 -12.25 23.12
CA HIS A 147 17.12 -12.51 24.22
C HIS A 147 16.67 -12.09 25.60
N GLY A 148 15.47 -11.66 25.77
CA GLY A 148 14.96 -11.30 27.10
C GLY A 148 13.81 -10.33 27.02
N ILE A 149 12.88 -10.54 27.88
CA ILE A 149 11.70 -9.76 28.14
C ILE A 149 12.11 -8.28 28.33
N SER A 150 12.28 -7.55 27.24
CA SER A 150 12.29 -6.10 27.33
C SER A 150 10.90 -5.62 26.91
N ASP A 151 10.17 -5.03 27.84
CA ASP A 151 8.88 -4.35 27.62
C ASP A 151 8.98 -3.15 26.63
N THR A 152 10.08 -3.02 25.92
CA THR A 152 10.50 -1.81 25.21
C THR A 152 10.57 -1.93 23.68
N THR A 153 10.26 -3.08 23.09
CA THR A 153 10.27 -3.23 21.63
C THR A 153 9.02 -2.64 21.00
N TYR A 154 9.13 -1.39 20.60
CA TYR A 154 8.04 -0.70 19.89
C TYR A 154 8.30 -0.79 18.39
N PHE A 155 7.65 -1.73 17.72
CA PHE A 155 7.65 -1.84 16.28
C PHE A 155 6.34 -1.23 15.75
N ILE A 156 6.41 -0.10 15.07
CA ILE A 156 5.25 0.53 14.46
C ILE A 156 5.20 0.14 13.00
N ASP A 157 4.45 -0.91 12.68
CA ASP A 157 4.29 -1.39 11.31
C ASP A 157 3.16 -0.69 10.53
N MET A 158 2.27 0.02 11.21
CA MET A 158 1.18 0.76 10.57
C MET A 158 1.72 2.04 9.94
N GLY A 159 1.77 2.11 8.60
CA GLY A 159 2.47 3.17 7.87
C GLY A 159 1.97 4.58 8.15
N TYR A 160 0.67 4.81 8.14
CA TYR A 160 0.11 6.13 8.45
C TYR A 160 0.37 6.56 9.90
N LEU A 161 0.22 5.62 10.84
CA LEU A 161 0.47 5.88 12.25
C LEU A 161 1.95 6.21 12.47
N ARG A 162 2.85 5.45 11.87
CA ARG A 162 4.28 5.69 11.97
C ARG A 162 4.65 7.07 11.47
N ILE A 163 4.11 7.49 10.32
CA ILE A 163 4.33 8.84 9.80
C ILE A 163 3.80 9.89 10.78
N ALA A 164 2.59 9.69 11.33
CA ALA A 164 2.00 10.62 12.28
C ALA A 164 2.85 10.81 13.53
N MET A 165 3.51 9.75 14.00
CA MET A 165 4.32 9.76 15.22
C MET A 165 5.76 10.22 14.94
N GLU A 166 6.48 9.60 14.00
CA GLU A 166 7.90 9.89 13.73
C GLU A 166 8.11 11.24 13.03
N TYR A 167 7.27 11.56 12.04
CA TYR A 167 7.42 12.77 11.22
C TYR A 167 6.40 13.85 11.54
N GLY A 168 5.38 13.51 12.31
CA GLY A 168 4.34 14.44 12.77
C GLY A 168 3.08 14.48 11.93
N ILE A 169 2.04 15.03 12.54
CA ILE A 169 0.70 15.12 11.92
C ILE A 169 0.75 15.98 10.65
N ILE A 170 1.58 17.02 10.60
CA ILE A 170 1.71 17.89 9.43
C ILE A 170 2.18 17.08 8.21
N ILE A 171 3.21 16.25 8.39
CA ILE A 171 3.75 15.42 7.30
C ILE A 171 2.72 14.36 6.88
N LEU A 172 2.01 13.76 7.82
CA LEU A 172 0.90 12.84 7.49
C LEU A 172 -0.14 13.51 6.62
N LEU A 173 -0.60 14.72 6.98
CA LEU A 173 -1.59 15.47 6.21
C LEU A 173 -1.08 15.79 4.81
N LEU A 174 0.18 16.24 4.67
CA LEU A 174 0.80 16.51 3.37
C LEU A 174 0.84 15.23 2.51
N MET A 175 1.22 14.09 3.06
CA MET A 175 1.24 12.81 2.36
C MET A 175 -0.16 12.39 1.90
N VAL A 176 -1.15 12.49 2.77
CA VAL A 176 -2.55 12.16 2.42
C VAL A 176 -3.08 13.10 1.33
N MET A 177 -2.81 14.42 1.43
CA MET A 177 -3.19 15.39 0.39
C MET A 177 -2.53 15.06 -0.94
N MET A 178 -1.28 14.63 -0.94
CA MET A 178 -0.57 14.22 -2.14
C MET A 178 -1.24 13.01 -2.82
N TYR A 179 -1.65 11.98 -2.07
CA TYR A 179 -2.38 10.84 -2.61
C TYR A 179 -3.77 11.22 -3.14
N VAL A 180 -4.48 12.10 -2.44
CA VAL A 180 -5.75 12.67 -2.92
C VAL A 180 -5.54 13.43 -4.23
N TYR A 181 -4.48 14.23 -4.34
CA TYR A 181 -4.13 14.95 -5.56
C TYR A 181 -3.83 14.00 -6.72
N ILE A 182 -3.07 12.92 -6.49
CA ILE A 182 -2.79 11.89 -7.51
C ILE A 182 -4.10 11.27 -8.00
N LEU A 183 -5.02 10.92 -7.09
CA LEU A 183 -6.34 10.39 -7.45
C LEU A 183 -7.14 11.39 -8.30
N LEU A 184 -7.19 12.66 -7.92
CA LEU A 184 -7.87 13.69 -8.69
C LEU A 184 -7.27 13.84 -10.09
N LYS A 185 -5.94 13.84 -10.20
CA LYS A 185 -5.21 13.91 -11.48
C LYS A 185 -5.49 12.66 -12.33
N ALA A 186 -5.46 11.46 -11.74
CA ALA A 186 -5.76 10.21 -12.42
C ALA A 186 -7.21 10.16 -12.94
N TYR A 187 -8.18 10.67 -12.15
CA TYR A 187 -9.56 10.82 -12.62
C TYR A 187 -9.70 11.79 -13.79
N LYS A 188 -9.01 12.94 -13.77
CA LYS A 188 -9.02 13.89 -14.90
C LYS A 188 -8.47 13.26 -16.17
N LYS A 189 -7.44 12.41 -16.05
CA LYS A 189 -6.83 11.67 -17.18
C LYS A 189 -7.57 10.37 -17.53
N SER A 190 -8.66 10.03 -16.82
CA SER A 190 -9.37 8.76 -16.96
C SER A 190 -8.47 7.52 -16.80
N ASP A 191 -7.40 7.65 -16.00
CA ASP A 191 -6.42 6.60 -15.75
C ASP A 191 -6.85 5.69 -14.60
N ILE A 192 -7.72 4.72 -14.92
CA ILE A 192 -8.28 3.77 -13.94
C ILE A 192 -7.20 2.91 -13.30
N TYR A 193 -6.13 2.58 -14.02
CA TYR A 193 -5.02 1.78 -13.48
C TYR A 193 -4.33 2.52 -12.34
N MET A 194 -4.04 3.81 -12.53
CA MET A 194 -3.46 4.62 -11.45
C MET A 194 -4.42 4.77 -10.28
N VAL A 195 -5.72 5.00 -10.53
CA VAL A 195 -6.73 5.04 -9.46
C VAL A 195 -6.72 3.74 -8.66
N SER A 196 -6.73 2.57 -9.33
CA SER A 196 -6.72 1.28 -8.67
C SER A 196 -5.45 1.05 -7.85
N ILE A 197 -4.29 1.41 -8.38
CA ILE A 197 -3.00 1.27 -7.69
C ILE A 197 -2.97 2.11 -6.41
N ILE A 198 -3.40 3.37 -6.48
CA ILE A 198 -3.41 4.24 -5.29
C ILE A 198 -4.37 3.73 -4.22
N ILE A 199 -5.53 3.17 -4.61
CA ILE A 199 -6.44 2.51 -3.67
C ILE A 199 -5.73 1.35 -2.97
N VAL A 200 -5.08 0.47 -3.75
CA VAL A 200 -4.38 -0.71 -3.21
C VAL A 200 -3.25 -0.28 -2.27
N ILE A 201 -2.43 0.70 -2.66
CA ILE A 201 -1.36 1.25 -1.81
C ILE A 201 -1.95 1.83 -0.52
N SER A 202 -3.05 2.59 -0.60
CA SER A 202 -3.69 3.18 0.58
C SER A 202 -4.13 2.13 1.58
N PHE A 203 -4.76 1.04 1.13
CA PHE A 203 -5.14 -0.06 2.01
C PHE A 203 -3.93 -0.84 2.55
N PHE A 204 -2.93 -1.07 1.71
CA PHE A 204 -1.73 -1.77 2.11
C PHE A 204 -0.99 -1.04 3.24
N CYS A 205 -0.92 0.28 3.16
CA CYS A 205 -0.26 1.13 4.16
C CYS A 205 -0.97 1.23 5.51
N ILE A 206 -2.21 0.72 5.65
CA ILE A 206 -2.81 0.55 6.98
C ILE A 206 -1.96 -0.40 7.84
N ASN A 207 -1.36 -1.43 7.22
CA ASN A 207 -0.66 -2.50 7.92
C ASN A 207 0.84 -2.56 7.61
N ASP A 208 1.37 -1.65 6.79
CA ASP A 208 2.78 -1.67 6.38
C ASP A 208 3.36 -0.26 6.13
N ILE A 209 4.70 -0.13 6.30
CA ILE A 209 5.40 1.16 6.38
C ILE A 209 5.76 1.72 4.98
N PHE A 210 4.82 1.74 4.04
CA PHE A 210 5.17 1.96 2.64
C PHE A 210 5.18 3.37 2.13
N LEU A 211 4.46 4.28 2.81
CA LEU A 211 4.18 5.60 2.27
C LEU A 211 5.45 6.41 1.98
N LEU A 212 6.48 6.27 2.81
CA LEU A 212 7.74 7.03 2.71
C LEU A 212 8.91 6.25 2.07
N HIS A 213 8.70 5.02 1.62
CA HIS A 213 9.79 4.30 0.99
C HIS A 213 10.16 4.91 -0.37
N SER A 214 11.46 5.07 -0.60
CA SER A 214 12.04 5.65 -1.83
C SER A 214 11.63 4.93 -3.12
N PHE A 215 11.23 3.67 -3.03
CA PHE A 215 10.72 2.90 -4.19
C PHE A 215 9.22 3.08 -4.45
N ASN A 216 8.53 3.94 -3.70
CA ASN A 216 7.15 4.32 -4.01
C ASN A 216 7.11 5.32 -5.18
N VAL A 217 7.48 4.84 -6.34
CA VAL A 217 7.58 5.64 -7.58
C VAL A 217 6.26 6.26 -8.02
N PHE A 218 5.12 5.77 -7.50
CA PHE A 218 3.79 6.32 -7.86
C PHE A 218 3.59 7.75 -7.38
N ILE A 219 4.36 8.21 -6.39
CA ILE A 219 4.40 9.61 -5.98
C ILE A 219 4.88 10.51 -7.13
N ALA A 220 5.81 10.02 -7.94
CA ALA A 220 6.31 10.76 -9.11
C ALA A 220 5.21 11.07 -10.15
N TYR A 221 4.06 10.38 -10.10
CA TYR A 221 2.91 10.69 -10.97
C TYR A 221 2.40 12.13 -10.81
N ILE A 222 2.69 12.78 -9.70
CA ILE A 222 2.39 14.22 -9.48
C ILE A 222 3.08 15.08 -10.53
N PHE A 223 4.32 14.76 -10.86
CA PHE A 223 5.17 15.52 -11.76
C PHE A 223 5.07 15.07 -13.23
N CYS A 224 4.47 13.89 -13.47
CA CYS A 224 4.35 13.36 -14.82
C CYS A 224 3.19 14.01 -15.56
N ASP A 225 3.48 14.89 -16.50
CA ASP A 225 2.61 15.11 -17.64
C ASP A 225 2.68 13.91 -18.58
N GLU A 226 1.68 13.72 -19.46
CA GLU A 226 1.53 12.48 -20.24
C GLU A 226 2.76 12.07 -21.06
N ASP A 227 3.66 13.03 -21.31
CA ASP A 227 4.79 12.84 -22.21
C ASP A 227 6.01 12.20 -21.54
N ILE A 228 6.23 12.39 -20.24
CA ILE A 228 7.46 11.92 -19.55
C ILE A 228 7.56 10.38 -19.56
N PHE A 229 6.45 9.65 -19.41
CA PHE A 229 6.47 8.18 -19.47
C PHE A 229 6.60 7.66 -20.90
N LYS A 230 6.22 8.46 -21.92
CA LYS A 230 6.44 8.11 -23.33
C LYS A 230 7.91 8.22 -23.72
N ASP A 231 8.66 9.09 -23.06
CA ASP A 231 10.06 9.37 -23.39
C ASP A 231 11.09 8.47 -22.67
N ILE A 232 10.63 7.62 -21.74
CA ILE A 232 11.52 6.63 -21.11
C ILE A 232 11.69 5.42 -22.04
N PRO A 233 12.90 5.19 -22.63
CA PRO A 233 13.12 4.14 -23.64
C PRO A 233 12.78 2.73 -23.17
N LEU A 234 12.94 2.48 -21.86
CA LEU A 234 12.63 1.19 -21.23
C LEU A 234 11.14 0.91 -21.21
N LEU A 235 10.31 1.92 -20.95
CA LEU A 235 8.85 1.80 -20.93
C LEU A 235 8.26 1.73 -22.35
N GLN A 236 8.89 2.38 -23.32
CA GLN A 236 8.54 2.22 -24.76
C GLN A 236 8.75 0.78 -25.24
N LYS A 237 9.84 0.13 -24.85
CA LYS A 237 10.08 -1.29 -25.18
C LYS A 237 9.04 -2.20 -24.54
N LEU A 238 8.65 -1.96 -23.29
CA LEU A 238 7.62 -2.72 -22.57
C LEU A 238 6.21 -2.47 -23.13
N SER A 239 5.97 -1.35 -23.80
CA SER A 239 4.67 -1.02 -24.38
C SER A 239 4.43 -1.68 -25.76
N LYS A 240 5.48 -2.22 -26.40
CA LYS A 240 5.32 -2.95 -27.69
C LYS A 240 4.73 -4.34 -27.43
N PRO A 241 3.79 -4.80 -28.26
CA PRO A 241 3.33 -6.18 -28.18
C PRO A 241 4.52 -7.11 -28.43
N ILE A 242 4.66 -8.12 -27.61
CA ILE A 242 5.55 -9.25 -27.89
C ILE A 242 4.88 -9.98 -29.06
N GLY A 243 5.45 -9.88 -30.26
CA GLY A 243 5.00 -10.55 -31.46
C GLY A 243 5.06 -12.07 -31.34
#